data_42e334be80468db291eceec10e45ed0f
#
_entry.id   42e334be80468db291eceec10e45ed0f
#
_cell.length_a   1.000
_cell.length_b   1.000
_cell.length_c   1.000
_cell.angle_alpha   90.00
_cell.angle_beta   90.00
_cell.angle_gamma   90.00
#
_symmetry.space_group_name_H-M   'P 1'
#
loop_
_entity.id
_entity.type
_entity.pdbx_description
1 polymer ?
#
loop_
_entity_poly.entity_id
_entity_poly.type
_entity_poly.pdbx_seq_one_letter_code
_entity_poly.pdbx_strand_id
1 'polypeptide(L)'
;LKAIRALEGSNSMAQSKLGSDLKPGLNLNSNTELSFASPSKSSQKLISIGRIIGPGEEQGQVKIQTKDNLLSRIGEYLVYKVSLSGEDKDVFITIVSRKIIRNIPASFLADPETDGMEIAEALGLDNALDGIEYELTANTLGYFDPQLEAFVNPRINPNPNTKVFLASDELIKPALFSKQAGEVGSATMGHLLLRPNLSTILNVREMVSTHLAILAGTGSGKSYLARVLVEELMRPYNRAAILILDPHGEYQSLSDLSSRAEFQAPAATNSSQPYKASVQVLIPGDNFQVSIFELSFGDIRFLLPDLSEKMSTYLESIHDRAYKKARAARRKWTYRDLLIELEDMLEESEIEANSSKSTLEALKWRLEKRFNPKGDRPKIFIDDAGTPLEKLFRPGQCTVLKLDGVEEEEQQVMAAILLKKVYAARERTVRGDTEPGADNALEYPVFVLVEEAHRFAPAGDSGSISAKILRTVLAEGRKFGVGVGLITQRPGKLDQNVLSQC
;
A
#
# COMPACT_ATOMS: atom_id res chain seq x y z
N LEU A 1 -13.61 16.42 -16.12
CA LEU A 1 -14.38 17.03 -15.00
C LEU A 1 -15.75 17.61 -15.43
N LYS A 2 -15.96 17.92 -16.72
CA LYS A 2 -17.29 18.38 -17.22
C LYS A 2 -18.24 17.25 -17.64
N ALA A 3 -17.76 16.03 -17.83
CA ALA A 3 -18.58 14.87 -18.22
C ALA A 3 -19.17 14.09 -17.03
N ILE A 4 -18.67 14.29 -15.80
CA ILE A 4 -19.12 13.57 -14.60
C ILE A 4 -20.34 14.25 -13.93
N ARG A 5 -20.58 15.53 -14.21
CA ARG A 5 -21.75 16.27 -13.63
C ARG A 5 -23.09 16.07 -14.35
N ALA A 6 -23.11 15.34 -15.45
CA ALA A 6 -24.34 15.11 -16.26
C ALA A 6 -25.09 13.81 -15.91
N LEU A 7 -24.56 12.96 -14.98
CA LEU A 7 -25.19 11.67 -14.62
C LEU A 7 -25.82 11.66 -13.21
N GLU A 8 -25.74 12.74 -12.45
CA GLU A 8 -26.36 12.83 -11.11
C GLU A 8 -27.79 13.40 -11.08
N GLY A 9 -28.36 13.72 -12.23
CA GLY A 9 -29.63 14.45 -12.35
C GLY A 9 -30.88 13.61 -12.69
N SER A 10 -30.84 12.28 -12.78
CA SER A 10 -31.98 11.52 -13.32
C SER A 10 -32.43 10.28 -12.53
N ASN A 11 -32.26 10.25 -11.20
CA ASN A 11 -32.81 9.13 -10.40
C ASN A 11 -33.55 9.57 -9.14
N SER A 12 -34.48 10.52 -9.27
CA SER A 12 -35.34 10.97 -8.17
C SER A 12 -36.80 11.11 -8.60
N MET A 13 -37.37 10.08 -9.26
CA MET A 13 -38.83 9.96 -9.41
C MET A 13 -39.23 8.53 -9.79
N ALA A 14 -39.25 7.59 -8.88
CA ALA A 14 -40.06 6.37 -8.97
C ALA A 14 -40.03 5.55 -7.67
N GLN A 15 -40.55 6.11 -6.57
CA GLN A 15 -40.97 5.32 -5.42
C GLN A 15 -42.19 6.00 -4.77
N SER A 16 -43.35 5.75 -5.31
CA SER A 16 -44.58 5.83 -4.56
C SER A 16 -45.64 5.03 -5.30
N LYS A 17 -46.02 3.93 -4.73
CA LYS A 17 -47.27 3.16 -4.84
C LYS A 17 -47.03 1.68 -4.97
N LEU A 18 -47.16 0.98 -3.86
CA LEU A 18 -47.96 -0.24 -3.79
C LEU A 18 -48.05 -0.66 -2.32
N GLY A 19 -49.25 -0.62 -1.82
CA GLY A 19 -49.64 -0.82 -0.45
C GLY A 19 -49.83 -2.29 -0.09
N SER A 20 -49.77 -2.46 1.21
CA SER A 20 -50.51 -3.40 2.06
C SER A 20 -51.26 -4.54 1.42
N ASP A 21 -50.88 -5.76 1.80
CA ASP A 21 -51.75 -6.84 2.28
C ASP A 21 -50.95 -8.17 2.24
N LEU A 22 -50.70 -8.72 3.42
CA LEU A 22 -50.71 -10.17 3.63
C LEU A 22 -50.48 -10.51 5.12
N LYS A 23 -51.44 -11.25 5.66
CA LYS A 23 -51.56 -11.74 7.03
C LYS A 23 -50.64 -12.92 7.31
N PRO A 24 -50.38 -13.20 8.61
CA PRO A 24 -49.47 -14.21 9.08
C PRO A 24 -50.12 -15.59 9.28
N GLY A 25 -49.32 -16.62 9.10
CA GLY A 25 -49.65 -17.95 9.61
C GLY A 25 -49.07 -19.07 8.76
N LEU A 26 -48.06 -19.81 9.27
CA LEU A 26 -48.10 -21.25 9.41
C LEU A 26 -46.70 -21.84 9.73
N ASN A 27 -46.67 -22.44 10.89
CA ASN A 27 -45.93 -23.60 11.42
C ASN A 27 -44.57 -24.06 10.84
N LEU A 28 -43.64 -24.13 11.79
CA LEU A 28 -42.44 -24.94 11.85
C LEU A 28 -42.77 -26.46 11.82
N ASN A 29 -42.13 -27.23 10.98
CA ASN A 29 -41.40 -28.48 11.23
C ASN A 29 -41.23 -29.26 9.94
N SER A 30 -40.00 -29.35 9.46
CA SER A 30 -39.47 -30.64 8.96
C SER A 30 -38.03 -30.47 8.51
N ASN A 31 -37.16 -31.29 9.03
CA ASN A 31 -35.79 -31.55 8.60
C ASN A 31 -35.77 -31.81 7.10
N THR A 32 -35.07 -30.96 6.35
CA THR A 32 -34.68 -31.30 5.00
C THR A 32 -33.18 -31.02 4.89
N GLU A 33 -32.44 -32.10 4.74
CA GLU A 33 -31.02 -32.07 4.38
C GLU A 33 -30.86 -31.24 3.11
N LEU A 34 -30.12 -30.12 3.21
CA LEU A 34 -29.70 -29.35 2.09
C LEU A 34 -28.59 -30.11 1.36
N SER A 35 -29.00 -30.90 0.36
CA SER A 35 -28.09 -31.39 -0.66
C SER A 35 -27.61 -30.19 -1.46
N PHE A 36 -26.31 -29.89 -1.36
CA PHE A 36 -25.64 -28.95 -2.25
C PHE A 36 -25.70 -29.48 -3.68
N ALA A 37 -26.66 -29.02 -4.45
CA ALA A 37 -26.70 -29.21 -5.88
C ALA A 37 -25.51 -28.40 -6.46
N SER A 38 -24.57 -29.10 -7.08
CA SER A 38 -23.54 -28.51 -7.94
C SER A 38 -24.20 -27.55 -8.95
N PRO A 39 -23.66 -26.35 -9.16
CA PRO A 39 -24.21 -25.41 -10.13
C PRO A 39 -24.17 -26.07 -11.51
N SER A 40 -25.35 -26.22 -12.14
CA SER A 40 -25.50 -26.67 -13.48
C SER A 40 -24.64 -25.80 -14.41
N LYS A 41 -23.71 -26.42 -15.16
CA LYS A 41 -22.92 -25.76 -16.22
C LYS A 41 -23.89 -25.21 -17.26
N SER A 42 -24.31 -23.95 -17.10
CA SER A 42 -24.85 -23.20 -18.23
C SER A 42 -23.69 -22.97 -19.19
N SER A 43 -23.74 -23.63 -20.35
CA SER A 43 -22.76 -23.46 -21.41
C SER A 43 -22.91 -22.06 -22.00
N GLN A 44 -22.30 -21.07 -21.38
CA GLN A 44 -22.12 -19.77 -22.00
C GLN A 44 -21.23 -19.97 -23.23
N LYS A 45 -21.71 -19.49 -24.36
CA LYS A 45 -21.04 -19.57 -25.66
C LYS A 45 -19.78 -18.69 -25.57
N LEU A 46 -18.62 -19.27 -25.34
CA LEU A 46 -17.34 -18.55 -25.31
C LEU A 46 -17.13 -17.87 -26.68
N ILE A 47 -16.80 -16.59 -26.67
CA ILE A 47 -16.51 -15.81 -27.86
C ILE A 47 -15.10 -16.16 -28.33
N SER A 48 -15.00 -16.79 -29.52
CA SER A 48 -13.70 -17.11 -30.14
C SER A 48 -13.07 -15.83 -30.68
N ILE A 49 -11.83 -15.55 -30.24
CA ILE A 49 -11.08 -14.37 -30.66
C ILE A 49 -10.13 -14.69 -31.80
N GLY A 50 -9.47 -15.84 -31.77
CA GLY A 50 -8.47 -16.20 -32.77
C GLY A 50 -7.87 -17.58 -32.53
N ARG A 51 -6.65 -17.77 -33.05
CA ARG A 51 -5.91 -19.02 -32.92
C ARG A 51 -4.44 -18.76 -32.61
N ILE A 52 -3.85 -19.64 -31.82
CA ILE A 52 -2.43 -19.63 -31.54
C ILE A 52 -1.65 -20.02 -32.77
N ILE A 53 -0.63 -19.23 -33.11
CA ILE A 53 0.24 -19.52 -34.27
C ILE A 53 1.60 -20.09 -33.80
N GLY A 54 2.03 -19.82 -32.56
CA GLY A 54 3.26 -20.32 -32.00
C GLY A 54 3.67 -19.67 -30.70
N PRO A 55 4.87 -19.97 -30.19
CA PRO A 55 5.43 -19.30 -29.02
C PRO A 55 5.78 -17.84 -29.34
N GLY A 56 5.81 -16.98 -28.31
CA GLY A 56 6.33 -15.62 -28.40
C GLY A 56 7.86 -15.57 -28.38
N GLU A 57 8.41 -14.37 -28.26
CA GLU A 57 9.86 -14.16 -28.22
C GLU A 57 10.44 -14.45 -26.84
N GLU A 58 9.65 -14.26 -25.79
CA GLU A 58 10.05 -14.55 -24.42
C GLU A 58 9.41 -15.87 -23.93
N GLN A 59 10.03 -16.44 -22.90
CA GLN A 59 9.52 -17.67 -22.30
C GLN A 59 8.13 -17.40 -21.66
N GLY A 60 7.16 -18.26 -21.96
CA GLY A 60 5.80 -18.13 -21.46
C GLY A 60 4.92 -17.20 -22.28
N GLN A 61 5.39 -16.69 -23.41
CA GLN A 61 4.58 -15.94 -24.36
C GLN A 61 4.03 -16.82 -25.46
N VAL A 62 2.84 -16.46 -25.93
CA VAL A 62 2.18 -17.07 -27.10
C VAL A 62 1.80 -16.00 -28.11
N LYS A 63 1.93 -16.33 -29.40
CA LYS A 63 1.46 -15.50 -30.50
C LYS A 63 0.11 -16.00 -31.00
N ILE A 64 -0.81 -15.07 -31.22
CA ILE A 64 -2.19 -15.34 -31.62
C ILE A 64 -2.49 -14.51 -32.85
N GLN A 65 -3.11 -15.12 -33.84
CA GLN A 65 -3.62 -14.42 -35.02
C GLN A 65 -5.13 -14.26 -34.92
N THR A 66 -5.60 -13.04 -35.19
CA THR A 66 -7.01 -12.66 -35.09
C THR A 66 -7.38 -11.62 -36.15
N LYS A 67 -8.67 -11.63 -36.56
CA LYS A 67 -9.29 -10.53 -37.32
C LYS A 67 -10.07 -9.57 -36.41
N ASP A 68 -10.21 -9.91 -35.12
CA ASP A 68 -10.96 -9.09 -34.17
C ASP A 68 -10.21 -7.81 -33.81
N ASN A 69 -10.86 -6.68 -34.08
CA ASN A 69 -10.32 -5.34 -33.76
C ASN A 69 -10.83 -4.79 -32.45
N LEU A 70 -11.93 -5.25 -31.90
CA LEU A 70 -12.66 -4.63 -30.80
C LEU A 70 -12.38 -5.30 -29.45
N LEU A 71 -12.33 -6.62 -29.41
CA LEU A 71 -12.21 -7.40 -28.19
C LEU A 71 -10.75 -7.78 -27.86
N SER A 72 -9.84 -7.69 -28.85
CA SER A 72 -8.42 -8.04 -28.70
C SER A 72 -7.58 -6.85 -28.22
N ARG A 73 -7.96 -6.22 -27.10
CA ARG A 73 -7.25 -5.05 -26.54
C ARG A 73 -6.06 -5.47 -25.68
N ILE A 74 -5.01 -4.63 -25.63
CA ILE A 74 -3.88 -4.84 -24.72
C ILE A 74 -4.39 -4.79 -23.26
N GLY A 75 -4.01 -5.79 -22.46
CA GLY A 75 -4.48 -5.99 -21.09
C GLY A 75 -5.73 -6.86 -20.97
N GLU A 76 -6.31 -7.32 -22.09
CA GLU A 76 -7.47 -8.22 -22.09
C GLU A 76 -7.06 -9.65 -21.70
N TYR A 77 -7.96 -10.35 -21.02
CA TYR A 77 -7.80 -11.74 -20.61
C TYR A 77 -8.44 -12.68 -21.60
N LEU A 78 -7.66 -13.62 -22.10
CA LEU A 78 -8.09 -14.68 -22.98
C LEU A 78 -7.86 -16.04 -22.33
N VAL A 79 -8.53 -17.07 -22.83
CA VAL A 79 -8.35 -18.46 -22.39
C VAL A 79 -8.20 -19.40 -23.58
N TYR A 80 -7.39 -20.42 -23.41
CA TYR A 80 -7.37 -21.58 -24.27
C TYR A 80 -7.41 -22.86 -23.43
N LYS A 81 -7.83 -23.98 -24.04
CA LYS A 81 -7.91 -25.27 -23.35
C LYS A 81 -6.66 -26.09 -23.57
N VAL A 82 -6.20 -26.75 -22.54
CA VAL A 82 -5.15 -27.76 -22.59
C VAL A 82 -5.59 -28.99 -21.83
N SER A 83 -5.37 -30.18 -22.41
CA SER A 83 -5.62 -31.43 -21.68
C SER A 83 -4.36 -31.84 -20.91
N LEU A 84 -4.47 -31.85 -19.59
CA LEU A 84 -3.41 -32.27 -18.66
C LEU A 84 -3.92 -33.48 -17.88
N SER A 85 -3.20 -34.60 -18.00
CA SER A 85 -3.54 -35.84 -17.26
C SER A 85 -4.98 -36.32 -17.49
N GLY A 86 -5.56 -36.04 -18.67
CA GLY A 86 -6.92 -36.43 -19.03
C GLY A 86 -8.02 -35.45 -18.62
N GLU A 87 -7.66 -34.33 -18.01
CA GLU A 87 -8.58 -33.24 -17.68
C GLU A 87 -8.31 -32.00 -18.54
N ASP A 88 -9.36 -31.36 -19.04
CA ASP A 88 -9.25 -30.09 -19.72
C ASP A 88 -9.14 -28.96 -18.70
N LYS A 89 -8.04 -28.20 -18.80
CA LYS A 89 -7.80 -27.01 -17.99
C LYS A 89 -7.89 -25.75 -18.86
N ASP A 90 -8.53 -24.71 -18.34
CA ASP A 90 -8.59 -23.38 -18.95
C ASP A 90 -7.32 -22.61 -18.58
N VAL A 91 -6.45 -22.37 -19.56
CA VAL A 91 -5.20 -21.61 -19.37
C VAL A 91 -5.46 -20.17 -19.72
N PHE A 92 -5.23 -19.29 -18.74
CA PHE A 92 -5.38 -17.85 -18.88
C PHE A 92 -4.13 -17.24 -19.49
N ILE A 93 -4.34 -16.30 -20.39
CA ILE A 93 -3.31 -15.48 -21.01
C ILE A 93 -3.76 -14.02 -21.03
N THR A 94 -2.82 -13.07 -20.96
CA THR A 94 -3.12 -11.64 -21.07
C THR A 94 -2.37 -11.02 -22.25
N ILE A 95 -3.07 -10.21 -23.05
CA ILE A 95 -2.51 -9.55 -24.22
C ILE A 95 -1.54 -8.45 -23.76
N VAL A 96 -0.28 -8.52 -24.18
CA VAL A 96 0.76 -7.53 -23.84
C VAL A 96 1.18 -6.68 -25.03
N SER A 97 1.00 -7.19 -26.25
CA SER A 97 1.33 -6.45 -27.47
C SER A 97 0.39 -6.82 -28.59
N ARG A 98 0.19 -5.87 -29.50
CA ARG A 98 -0.65 -6.03 -30.68
C ARG A 98 0.02 -5.40 -31.87
N LYS A 99 0.19 -6.16 -32.95
CA LYS A 99 0.79 -5.75 -34.20
C LYS A 99 -0.19 -5.96 -35.35
N ILE A 100 -0.30 -5.00 -36.24
CA ILE A 100 -1.13 -5.14 -37.46
C ILE A 100 -0.32 -5.93 -38.49
N ILE A 101 -0.89 -7.01 -38.98
CA ILE A 101 -0.40 -7.74 -40.16
C ILE A 101 -1.21 -7.25 -41.32
N ARG A 102 -0.55 -6.67 -42.31
CA ARG A 102 -1.19 -6.20 -43.53
C ARG A 102 -0.84 -7.16 -44.65
N ASN A 103 -1.83 -7.70 -45.32
CA ASN A 103 -1.66 -8.45 -46.55
C ASN A 103 -1.53 -7.51 -47.77
N ILE A 104 -1.67 -6.19 -47.55
CA ILE A 104 -1.56 -5.16 -48.56
C ILE A 104 -0.11 -4.58 -48.50
N PRO A 105 0.63 -4.51 -49.60
CA PRO A 105 1.96 -3.92 -49.63
C PRO A 105 1.94 -2.47 -49.14
N ALA A 106 2.92 -2.11 -48.31
CA ALA A 106 2.99 -0.77 -47.71
C ALA A 106 3.11 0.35 -48.77
N SER A 107 3.62 0.06 -49.95
CA SER A 107 3.71 1.00 -51.07
C SER A 107 2.34 1.52 -51.55
N PHE A 108 1.31 0.72 -51.50
CA PHE A 108 -0.04 1.15 -51.86
C PHE A 108 -0.68 2.07 -50.84
N LEU A 109 -0.29 1.94 -49.56
CA LEU A 109 -0.79 2.78 -48.47
C LEU A 109 -0.02 4.10 -48.33
N ALA A 110 1.12 4.22 -49.00
CA ALA A 110 1.93 5.42 -48.99
C ALA A 110 1.47 6.47 -50.03
N ASP A 111 0.65 6.06 -50.98
CA ASP A 111 0.11 6.94 -52.02
C ASP A 111 -1.24 7.54 -51.53
N PRO A 112 -1.30 8.85 -51.22
CA PRO A 112 -2.52 9.48 -50.74
C PRO A 112 -3.64 9.59 -51.76
N GLU A 113 -3.32 9.39 -53.04
CA GLU A 113 -4.31 9.48 -54.15
C GLU A 113 -4.94 8.12 -54.48
N THR A 114 -4.41 7.01 -53.98
CA THR A 114 -4.97 5.68 -54.22
C THR A 114 -6.09 5.40 -53.22
N ASP A 115 -7.30 5.22 -53.73
CA ASP A 115 -8.46 4.84 -52.90
C ASP A 115 -8.29 3.41 -52.34
N GLY A 116 -8.42 3.28 -51.03
CA GLY A 116 -8.39 1.97 -50.35
C GLY A 116 -9.43 0.98 -50.85
N MET A 117 -10.54 1.44 -51.40
CA MET A 117 -11.57 0.59 -52.01
C MET A 117 -11.10 0.02 -53.36
N GLU A 118 -10.44 0.80 -54.19
CA GLU A 118 -9.85 0.33 -55.45
C GLU A 118 -8.78 -0.76 -55.22
N ILE A 119 -7.96 -0.60 -54.15
CA ILE A 119 -6.98 -1.62 -53.76
C ILE A 119 -7.68 -2.91 -53.32
N ALA A 120 -8.74 -2.79 -52.52
CA ALA A 120 -9.48 -3.95 -52.04
C ALA A 120 -10.11 -4.73 -53.19
N GLU A 121 -10.76 -4.02 -54.15
CA GLU A 121 -11.35 -4.61 -55.35
C GLU A 121 -10.29 -5.30 -56.23
N ALA A 122 -9.14 -4.67 -56.45
CA ALA A 122 -8.01 -5.24 -57.19
C ALA A 122 -7.44 -6.50 -56.57
N LEU A 123 -7.51 -6.64 -55.22
CA LEU A 123 -7.06 -7.80 -54.44
C LEU A 123 -8.18 -8.85 -54.23
N GLY A 124 -9.41 -8.60 -54.76
CA GLY A 124 -10.55 -9.49 -54.55
C GLY A 124 -11.07 -9.50 -53.11
N LEU A 125 -10.91 -8.43 -52.37
CA LEU A 125 -11.43 -8.26 -51.02
C LEU A 125 -12.74 -7.48 -51.04
N ASP A 126 -13.71 -7.88 -50.21
CA ASP A 126 -15.02 -7.20 -50.16
C ASP A 126 -14.92 -5.76 -49.62
N ASN A 127 -13.88 -5.49 -48.83
CA ASN A 127 -13.53 -4.13 -48.38
C ASN A 127 -12.05 -4.06 -47.94
N ALA A 128 -11.48 -2.84 -47.85
CA ALA A 128 -10.08 -2.60 -47.46
C ALA A 128 -9.73 -3.13 -46.06
N LEU A 129 -10.69 -3.36 -45.18
CA LEU A 129 -10.52 -3.87 -43.82
C LEU A 129 -10.40 -5.40 -43.75
N ASP A 130 -10.91 -6.13 -44.76
CA ASP A 130 -10.90 -7.58 -44.80
C ASP A 130 -9.48 -8.17 -44.93
N GLY A 131 -8.53 -7.39 -45.41
CA GLY A 131 -7.10 -7.75 -45.49
C GLY A 131 -6.31 -7.44 -44.23
N ILE A 132 -6.92 -6.91 -43.17
CA ILE A 132 -6.22 -6.55 -41.95
C ILE A 132 -6.35 -7.68 -40.92
N GLU A 133 -5.24 -8.23 -40.50
CA GLU A 133 -5.15 -9.19 -39.41
C GLU A 133 -4.24 -8.63 -38.31
N TYR A 134 -4.43 -9.15 -37.14
CA TYR A 134 -3.65 -8.74 -35.96
C TYR A 134 -2.89 -9.92 -35.38
N GLU A 135 -1.60 -9.74 -35.17
CA GLU A 135 -0.78 -10.61 -34.35
C GLU A 135 -0.78 -10.07 -32.92
N LEU A 136 -1.26 -10.85 -31.99
CA LEU A 136 -1.24 -10.55 -30.57
C LEU A 136 -0.12 -11.34 -29.93
N THR A 137 0.66 -10.70 -29.07
CA THR A 137 1.53 -11.39 -28.13
C THR A 137 0.86 -11.40 -26.77
N ALA A 138 0.73 -12.55 -26.15
CA ALA A 138 0.10 -12.70 -24.86
C ALA A 138 1.01 -13.47 -23.89
N ASN A 139 1.07 -13.00 -22.63
CA ASN A 139 1.76 -13.69 -21.54
C ASN A 139 0.87 -14.76 -20.94
N THR A 140 1.41 -15.96 -20.73
CA THR A 140 0.71 -17.07 -20.09
C THR A 140 0.74 -16.88 -18.57
N LEU A 141 -0.44 -16.74 -17.99
CA LEU A 141 -0.61 -16.73 -16.52
C LEU A 141 -0.64 -18.16 -15.97
N GLY A 142 -1.23 -19.10 -16.70
CA GLY A 142 -1.43 -20.48 -16.30
C GLY A 142 -2.91 -20.84 -16.14
N TYR A 143 -3.19 -22.04 -15.65
CA TYR A 143 -4.54 -22.41 -15.22
C TYR A 143 -4.69 -22.15 -13.72
N PHE A 144 -5.87 -21.73 -13.29
CA PHE A 144 -6.13 -21.50 -11.87
C PHE A 144 -6.42 -22.85 -11.18
N ASP A 145 -5.63 -23.14 -10.12
CA ASP A 145 -5.85 -24.30 -9.27
C ASP A 145 -6.55 -23.85 -7.97
N PRO A 146 -7.83 -24.27 -7.77
CA PRO A 146 -8.58 -23.86 -6.57
C PRO A 146 -8.03 -24.40 -5.24
N GLN A 147 -7.25 -25.48 -5.27
CA GLN A 147 -6.65 -26.04 -4.04
C GLN A 147 -5.42 -25.25 -3.61
N LEU A 148 -4.66 -24.76 -4.59
CA LEU A 148 -3.48 -23.93 -4.35
C LEU A 148 -3.83 -22.44 -4.26
N GLU A 149 -5.06 -22.05 -4.63
CA GLU A 149 -5.49 -20.65 -4.79
C GLU A 149 -4.50 -19.82 -5.63
N ALA A 150 -3.91 -20.45 -6.65
CA ALA A 150 -2.84 -19.86 -7.45
C ALA A 150 -2.89 -20.29 -8.92
N PHE A 151 -2.28 -19.49 -9.78
CA PHE A 151 -2.04 -19.88 -11.16
C PHE A 151 -0.87 -20.87 -11.26
N VAL A 152 -1.11 -21.99 -11.92
CA VAL A 152 -0.11 -23.01 -12.18
C VAL A 152 0.26 -22.97 -13.66
N ASN A 153 1.56 -22.77 -13.95
CA ASN A 153 2.04 -22.79 -15.30
C ASN A 153 2.03 -24.25 -15.84
N PRO A 154 1.32 -24.55 -16.95
CA PRO A 154 1.26 -25.90 -17.49
C PRO A 154 2.62 -26.44 -17.99
N ARG A 155 3.63 -25.54 -18.18
CA ARG A 155 4.97 -25.87 -18.70
C ARG A 155 4.97 -26.56 -20.06
N ILE A 156 3.86 -26.47 -20.77
CA ILE A 156 3.66 -27.02 -22.13
C ILE A 156 3.20 -25.88 -23.01
N ASN A 157 3.85 -25.69 -24.13
CA ASN A 157 3.41 -24.73 -25.13
C ASN A 157 2.12 -25.27 -25.81
N PRO A 158 1.13 -24.40 -26.00
CA PRO A 158 -0.06 -24.80 -26.73
C PRO A 158 0.28 -25.15 -28.19
N ASN A 159 -0.44 -26.12 -28.74
CA ASN A 159 -0.27 -26.49 -30.12
C ASN A 159 -0.67 -25.35 -31.06
N PRO A 160 0.00 -25.16 -32.19
CA PRO A 160 -0.46 -24.27 -33.25
C PRO A 160 -1.89 -24.61 -33.65
N ASN A 161 -2.64 -23.60 -34.05
CA ASN A 161 -4.06 -23.70 -34.40
C ASN A 161 -5.04 -23.91 -33.20
N THR A 162 -4.54 -23.91 -31.95
CA THR A 162 -5.40 -23.94 -30.75
C THR A 162 -6.32 -22.70 -30.73
N LYS A 163 -7.63 -22.90 -30.55
CA LYS A 163 -8.60 -21.81 -30.46
C LYS A 163 -8.42 -21.05 -29.16
N VAL A 164 -8.50 -19.73 -29.25
CA VAL A 164 -8.45 -18.81 -28.13
C VAL A 164 -9.79 -18.09 -27.99
N PHE A 165 -10.23 -17.94 -26.75
CA PHE A 165 -11.53 -17.35 -26.42
C PHE A 165 -11.36 -16.18 -25.50
N LEU A 166 -12.30 -15.22 -25.53
CA LEU A 166 -12.41 -14.19 -24.53
C LEU A 166 -12.78 -14.83 -23.18
N ALA A 167 -12.01 -14.57 -22.14
CA ALA A 167 -12.33 -15.08 -20.81
C ALA A 167 -13.59 -14.37 -20.28
N SER A 168 -14.58 -15.13 -19.80
CA SER A 168 -15.78 -14.53 -19.20
C SER A 168 -15.49 -13.98 -17.80
N ASP A 169 -16.31 -13.05 -17.31
CA ASP A 169 -16.14 -12.46 -15.98
C ASP A 169 -16.28 -13.51 -14.88
N GLU A 170 -17.10 -14.54 -15.09
CA GLU A 170 -17.27 -15.66 -14.16
C GLU A 170 -16.01 -16.53 -14.04
N LEU A 171 -15.22 -16.64 -15.12
CA LEU A 171 -13.94 -17.35 -15.10
C LEU A 171 -12.84 -16.50 -14.48
N ILE A 172 -12.82 -15.20 -14.75
CA ILE A 172 -11.77 -14.28 -14.28
C ILE A 172 -11.90 -14.03 -12.78
N LYS A 173 -13.11 -13.79 -12.29
CA LYS A 173 -13.35 -13.35 -10.90
C LYS A 173 -12.72 -14.28 -9.87
N PRO A 174 -12.98 -15.60 -9.85
CA PRO A 174 -12.36 -16.51 -8.87
C PRO A 174 -10.86 -16.72 -9.11
N ALA A 175 -10.38 -16.50 -10.34
CA ALA A 175 -8.99 -16.67 -10.67
C ALA A 175 -8.12 -15.48 -10.24
N LEU A 176 -8.65 -14.25 -10.30
CA LEU A 176 -7.90 -13.04 -9.92
C LEU A 176 -8.13 -12.60 -8.49
N PHE A 177 -9.27 -12.92 -7.90
CA PHE A 177 -9.66 -12.39 -6.58
C PHE A 177 -10.01 -13.52 -5.62
N SER A 178 -9.20 -13.69 -4.60
CA SER A 178 -9.43 -14.69 -3.52
C SER A 178 -10.53 -14.27 -2.55
N LYS A 179 -11.01 -13.01 -2.64
CA LYS A 179 -12.03 -12.42 -1.77
C LYS A 179 -13.19 -11.84 -2.56
N GLN A 180 -14.36 -11.74 -1.90
CA GLN A 180 -15.50 -10.99 -2.42
C GLN A 180 -15.59 -9.60 -1.77
N ALA A 181 -16.22 -8.66 -2.46
CA ALA A 181 -16.41 -7.31 -1.92
C ALA A 181 -17.24 -7.36 -0.62
N GLY A 182 -16.76 -6.70 0.43
CA GLY A 182 -17.43 -6.64 1.74
C GLY A 182 -17.12 -7.81 2.67
N GLU A 183 -16.36 -8.81 2.24
CA GLU A 183 -15.85 -9.85 3.14
C GLU A 183 -14.75 -9.33 4.08
N VAL A 184 -14.61 -9.97 5.23
CA VAL A 184 -13.49 -9.71 6.13
C VAL A 184 -12.16 -9.95 5.41
N GLY A 185 -11.30 -8.95 5.41
CA GLY A 185 -10.02 -8.99 4.72
C GLY A 185 -10.09 -8.66 3.22
N SER A 186 -11.19 -8.10 2.72
CA SER A 186 -11.28 -7.56 1.35
C SER A 186 -11.07 -6.06 1.31
N ALA A 187 -10.43 -5.54 0.27
CA ALA A 187 -10.33 -4.11 -0.04
C ALA A 187 -10.69 -3.88 -1.50
N THR A 188 -11.77 -3.15 -1.76
CA THR A 188 -12.25 -2.85 -3.11
C THR A 188 -11.56 -1.59 -3.63
N MET A 189 -10.60 -1.76 -4.55
CA MET A 189 -9.74 -0.67 -5.01
C MET A 189 -10.25 0.05 -6.27
N GLY A 190 -11.28 -0.48 -6.92
CA GLY A 190 -11.82 0.05 -8.16
C GLY A 190 -12.33 -1.06 -9.07
N HIS A 191 -12.15 -0.91 -10.38
CA HIS A 191 -12.62 -1.86 -11.38
C HIS A 191 -11.52 -2.15 -12.40
N LEU A 192 -11.57 -3.31 -13.05
CA LEU A 192 -10.65 -3.62 -14.14
C LEU A 192 -10.89 -2.65 -15.31
N LEU A 193 -9.81 -2.10 -15.86
CA LEU A 193 -9.85 -1.05 -16.89
C LEU A 193 -10.73 -1.42 -18.09
N LEU A 194 -10.61 -2.66 -18.59
CA LEU A 194 -11.37 -3.14 -19.73
C LEU A 194 -12.71 -3.78 -19.36
N ARG A 195 -12.98 -3.93 -18.07
CA ARG A 195 -14.18 -4.60 -17.53
C ARG A 195 -14.74 -3.81 -16.34
N PRO A 196 -15.44 -2.69 -16.61
CA PRO A 196 -15.91 -1.78 -15.56
C PRO A 196 -16.91 -2.41 -14.58
N ASN A 197 -17.53 -3.52 -14.95
CA ASN A 197 -18.44 -4.27 -14.08
C ASN A 197 -17.71 -5.24 -13.12
N LEU A 198 -16.41 -5.44 -13.31
CA LEU A 198 -15.61 -6.36 -12.52
C LEU A 198 -14.75 -5.57 -11.51
N SER A 199 -15.16 -5.57 -10.25
CA SER A 199 -14.44 -4.90 -9.17
C SER A 199 -13.09 -5.56 -8.90
N THR A 200 -12.05 -4.74 -8.74
CA THR A 200 -10.72 -5.16 -8.30
C THR A 200 -10.69 -5.24 -6.79
N ILE A 201 -10.51 -6.44 -6.25
CA ILE A 201 -10.54 -6.71 -4.82
C ILE A 201 -9.17 -7.23 -4.38
N LEU A 202 -8.52 -6.50 -3.47
CA LEU A 202 -7.27 -6.95 -2.87
C LEU A 202 -7.54 -7.73 -1.58
N ASN A 203 -6.69 -8.72 -1.32
CA ASN A 203 -6.68 -9.43 -0.05
C ASN A 203 -5.84 -8.64 0.95
N VAL A 204 -6.48 -8.08 1.96
CA VAL A 204 -5.83 -7.26 3.00
C VAL A 204 -4.74 -8.01 3.73
N ARG A 205 -4.96 -9.31 4.01
CA ARG A 205 -3.96 -10.14 4.70
C ARG A 205 -2.68 -10.27 3.87
N GLU A 206 -2.81 -10.56 2.59
CA GLU A 206 -1.66 -10.66 1.68
C GLU A 206 -0.94 -9.33 1.57
N MET A 207 -1.69 -8.25 1.31
CA MET A 207 -1.16 -6.89 1.17
C MET A 207 -0.38 -6.44 2.42
N VAL A 208 -0.94 -6.64 3.63
CA VAL A 208 -0.26 -6.27 4.88
C VAL A 208 0.94 -7.18 5.13
N SER A 209 0.88 -8.46 4.73
CA SER A 209 1.97 -9.41 4.97
C SER A 209 3.13 -9.28 3.98
N THR A 210 2.92 -8.73 2.78
CA THR A 210 3.95 -8.61 1.73
C THR A 210 4.48 -7.20 1.57
N HIS A 211 3.96 -6.25 2.36
CA HIS A 211 4.17 -4.81 2.19
C HIS A 211 3.62 -4.29 0.85
N LEU A 212 3.59 -2.98 0.68
CA LEU A 212 3.01 -2.35 -0.50
C LEU A 212 3.86 -1.16 -0.94
N ALA A 213 4.07 -1.01 -2.25
CA ALA A 213 4.62 0.21 -2.82
C ALA A 213 3.63 0.83 -3.82
N ILE A 214 3.33 2.13 -3.67
CA ILE A 214 2.58 2.93 -4.64
C ILE A 214 3.55 3.88 -5.32
N LEU A 215 3.88 3.56 -6.57
CA LEU A 215 4.85 4.31 -7.38
C LEU A 215 4.10 5.03 -8.50
N ALA A 216 4.14 6.34 -8.48
CA ALA A 216 3.41 7.12 -9.48
C ALA A 216 3.92 8.56 -9.58
N GLY A 217 3.89 9.14 -10.77
CA GLY A 217 4.28 10.54 -11.01
C GLY A 217 3.33 11.56 -10.36
N THR A 218 3.73 12.81 -10.34
CA THR A 218 2.90 13.90 -9.82
C THR A 218 1.59 14.01 -10.63
N GLY A 219 0.47 14.17 -9.94
CA GLY A 219 -0.85 14.30 -10.57
C GLY A 219 -1.48 13.01 -11.09
N SER A 220 -0.83 11.85 -10.93
CA SER A 220 -1.33 10.54 -11.38
C SER A 220 -2.42 9.91 -10.50
N GLY A 221 -2.80 10.54 -9.39
CA GLY A 221 -3.80 10.01 -8.46
C GLY A 221 -3.24 9.17 -7.31
N LYS A 222 -1.93 9.21 -7.06
CA LYS A 222 -1.22 8.47 -6.00
C LYS A 222 -1.90 8.61 -4.63
N SER A 223 -2.07 9.85 -4.14
CA SER A 223 -2.69 10.14 -2.85
C SER A 223 -4.19 9.78 -2.83
N TYR A 224 -4.86 9.84 -3.98
CA TYR A 224 -6.24 9.37 -4.11
C TYR A 224 -6.33 7.86 -3.92
N LEU A 225 -5.47 7.08 -4.60
CA LEU A 225 -5.41 5.62 -4.46
C LEU A 225 -5.09 5.21 -3.01
N ALA A 226 -4.14 5.90 -2.38
CA ALA A 226 -3.79 5.67 -0.98
C ALA A 226 -4.96 5.94 -0.03
N ARG A 227 -5.75 7.00 -0.28
CA ARG A 227 -6.98 7.28 0.47
C ARG A 227 -8.02 6.19 0.31
N VAL A 228 -8.28 5.72 -0.91
CA VAL A 228 -9.20 4.61 -1.17
C VAL A 228 -8.76 3.37 -0.39
N LEU A 229 -7.46 3.08 -0.38
CA LEU A 229 -6.90 1.98 0.40
C LEU A 229 -7.18 2.16 1.91
N VAL A 230 -6.88 3.32 2.46
CA VAL A 230 -7.14 3.63 3.89
C VAL A 230 -8.63 3.52 4.19
N GLU A 231 -9.50 4.06 3.36
CA GLU A 231 -10.94 3.95 3.50
C GLU A 231 -11.40 2.49 3.55
N GLU A 232 -10.94 1.65 2.62
CA GLU A 232 -11.28 0.23 2.61
C GLU A 232 -10.74 -0.52 3.85
N LEU A 233 -9.53 -0.21 4.30
CA LEU A 233 -8.97 -0.77 5.53
C LEU A 233 -9.75 -0.34 6.79
N MET A 234 -10.40 0.82 6.77
CA MET A 234 -11.22 1.35 7.86
C MET A 234 -12.67 0.87 7.84
N ARG A 235 -13.10 0.09 6.85
CA ARG A 235 -14.44 -0.50 6.80
C ARG A 235 -14.75 -1.35 8.04
N PRO A 236 -16.04 -1.47 8.43
CA PRO A 236 -16.45 -2.24 9.62
C PRO A 236 -16.01 -3.71 9.63
N TYR A 237 -15.79 -4.30 8.46
CA TYR A 237 -15.33 -5.67 8.31
C TYR A 237 -13.80 -5.82 8.37
N ASN A 238 -13.03 -4.75 8.24
CA ASN A 238 -11.57 -4.76 8.32
C ASN A 238 -11.03 -4.17 9.64
N ARG A 239 -11.54 -3.04 10.09
CA ARG A 239 -11.20 -2.38 11.36
C ARG A 239 -9.70 -2.24 11.59
N ALA A 240 -8.94 -1.89 10.55
CA ALA A 240 -7.49 -1.81 10.64
C ALA A 240 -7.02 -0.73 11.62
N ALA A 241 -5.86 -0.92 12.23
CA ALA A 241 -5.13 0.09 12.98
C ALA A 241 -4.04 0.68 12.07
N ILE A 242 -4.16 1.97 11.72
CA ILE A 242 -3.36 2.61 10.68
C ILE A 242 -2.63 3.82 11.24
N LEU A 243 -1.34 3.95 10.91
CA LEU A 243 -0.55 5.17 11.08
C LEU A 243 -0.12 5.68 9.71
N ILE A 244 -0.35 6.97 9.42
CA ILE A 244 0.14 7.64 8.23
C ILE A 244 1.21 8.64 8.63
N LEU A 245 2.41 8.53 8.06
CA LEU A 245 3.44 9.58 8.13
C LEU A 245 3.22 10.51 6.93
N ASP A 246 2.75 11.73 7.21
CA ASP A 246 2.26 12.67 6.21
C ASP A 246 3.11 13.96 6.16
N PRO A 247 4.20 13.99 5.35
CA PRO A 247 5.07 15.15 5.23
C PRO A 247 4.45 16.39 4.60
N HIS A 248 3.31 16.23 3.91
CA HIS A 248 2.68 17.30 3.13
C HIS A 248 1.29 17.72 3.63
N GLY A 249 0.72 17.03 4.62
CA GLY A 249 -0.61 17.34 5.15
C GLY A 249 -1.77 16.99 4.21
N GLU A 250 -1.61 15.97 3.35
CA GLU A 250 -2.60 15.62 2.32
C GLU A 250 -3.78 14.79 2.86
N TYR A 251 -3.66 14.20 4.05
CA TYR A 251 -4.62 13.23 4.60
C TYR A 251 -5.63 13.83 5.59
N GLN A 252 -5.68 15.14 5.79
CA GLN A 252 -6.64 15.80 6.70
C GLN A 252 -8.11 15.52 6.32
N SER A 253 -8.38 15.35 5.03
CA SER A 253 -9.73 15.05 4.53
C SER A 253 -10.28 13.69 4.96
N LEU A 254 -9.45 12.81 5.54
CA LEU A 254 -9.94 11.57 6.16
C LEU A 254 -10.73 11.80 7.45
N SER A 255 -10.65 12.99 8.07
CA SER A 255 -11.40 13.33 9.30
C SER A 255 -12.90 13.12 9.17
N ASP A 256 -13.44 13.24 7.95
CA ASP A 256 -14.88 13.08 7.68
C ASP A 256 -15.36 11.61 7.70
N LEU A 257 -14.43 10.62 7.67
CA LEU A 257 -14.79 9.20 7.65
C LEU A 257 -15.72 8.81 8.81
N SER A 258 -15.49 9.35 9.99
CA SER A 258 -16.28 9.03 11.18
C SER A 258 -17.76 9.44 11.08
N SER A 259 -18.11 10.36 10.18
CA SER A 259 -19.48 10.84 9.96
C SER A 259 -20.25 10.03 8.90
N ARG A 260 -19.54 9.30 8.04
CA ARG A 260 -20.12 8.54 6.92
C ARG A 260 -20.66 7.19 7.39
N ALA A 261 -21.90 6.85 6.97
CA ALA A 261 -22.61 5.66 7.43
C ALA A 261 -21.88 4.34 7.10
N GLU A 262 -21.19 4.27 5.98
CA GLU A 262 -20.45 3.08 5.55
C GLU A 262 -19.24 2.73 6.44
N PHE A 263 -18.82 3.63 7.34
CA PHE A 263 -17.77 3.43 8.34
C PHE A 263 -18.32 3.22 9.76
N GLN A 264 -19.59 2.89 9.86
CA GLN A 264 -20.27 2.59 11.11
C GLN A 264 -20.96 1.22 11.00
N ALA A 265 -21.01 0.48 12.10
CA ALA A 265 -21.79 -0.74 12.21
C ALA A 265 -22.37 -0.90 13.62
N PRO A 266 -23.53 -1.54 13.78
CA PRO A 266 -24.08 -1.87 15.09
C PRO A 266 -23.10 -2.75 15.88
N ALA A 267 -23.29 -2.82 17.19
CA ALA A 267 -22.50 -3.67 18.05
C ALA A 267 -22.59 -5.14 17.57
N ALA A 268 -21.44 -5.78 17.43
CA ALA A 268 -21.39 -7.20 17.11
C ALA A 268 -21.81 -8.02 18.35
N THR A 269 -22.22 -9.26 18.14
CA THR A 269 -22.69 -10.17 19.21
C THR A 269 -21.71 -10.31 20.38
N ASN A 270 -20.40 -10.10 20.10
CA ASN A 270 -19.32 -10.20 21.09
C ASN A 270 -18.72 -8.84 21.50
N SER A 271 -19.35 -7.72 21.14
CA SER A 271 -18.88 -6.36 21.47
C SER A 271 -20.05 -5.53 21.99
N SER A 272 -19.88 -4.93 23.16
CA SER A 272 -20.90 -4.07 23.78
C SER A 272 -21.04 -2.70 23.11
N GLN A 273 -20.12 -2.31 22.21
CA GLN A 273 -20.14 -1.00 21.57
C GLN A 273 -20.25 -1.12 20.04
N PRO A 274 -21.02 -0.20 19.40
CA PRO A 274 -21.07 -0.12 17.95
C PRO A 274 -19.70 0.27 17.39
N TYR A 275 -19.38 -0.23 16.20
CA TYR A 275 -18.19 0.19 15.47
C TYR A 275 -18.40 1.58 14.88
N LYS A 276 -17.41 2.44 15.05
CA LYS A 276 -17.29 3.73 14.38
C LYS A 276 -15.82 3.97 14.05
N ALA A 277 -15.51 4.14 12.78
CA ALA A 277 -14.15 4.48 12.36
C ALA A 277 -13.73 5.81 13.02
N SER A 278 -12.48 5.87 13.46
CA SER A 278 -11.89 7.03 14.10
C SER A 278 -10.69 7.54 13.32
N VAL A 279 -10.63 8.83 13.06
CA VAL A 279 -9.46 9.47 12.46
C VAL A 279 -8.91 10.51 13.43
N GLN A 280 -7.63 10.41 13.74
CA GLN A 280 -6.94 11.32 14.63
C GLN A 280 -5.78 11.98 13.90
N VAL A 281 -5.71 13.31 13.94
CA VAL A 281 -4.58 14.07 13.40
C VAL A 281 -3.67 14.49 14.55
N LEU A 282 -2.41 14.09 14.46
CA LEU A 282 -1.37 14.42 15.44
C LEU A 282 -0.38 15.40 14.84
N ILE A 283 -0.06 16.43 15.61
CA ILE A 283 0.86 17.52 15.25
C ILE A 283 2.05 17.47 16.21
N PRO A 284 3.29 17.29 15.71
CA PRO A 284 4.48 17.28 16.52
C PRO A 284 4.63 18.56 17.34
N GLY A 285 4.91 18.41 18.65
CA GLY A 285 5.08 19.52 19.58
C GLY A 285 3.79 20.13 20.14
N ASP A 286 2.63 19.73 19.60
CA ASP A 286 1.30 20.07 20.13
C ASP A 286 0.69 18.86 20.86
N ASN A 287 0.11 17.94 20.10
CA ASN A 287 -0.56 16.75 20.64
C ASN A 287 0.21 15.43 20.40
N PHE A 288 1.39 15.51 19.77
CA PHE A 288 2.35 14.43 19.59
C PHE A 288 3.74 14.86 20.09
N GLN A 289 4.33 14.07 20.97
CA GLN A 289 5.65 14.32 21.55
C GLN A 289 6.44 13.03 21.70
N VAL A 290 7.77 13.15 21.63
CA VAL A 290 8.74 12.07 21.76
C VAL A 290 9.56 12.28 23.03
N SER A 291 9.72 11.22 23.83
CA SER A 291 10.58 11.28 25.01
C SER A 291 12.05 11.33 24.63
N ILE A 292 12.80 12.23 25.24
CA ILE A 292 14.25 12.36 25.01
C ILE A 292 14.99 11.06 25.35
N PHE A 293 14.59 10.34 26.39
CA PHE A 293 15.22 9.07 26.75
C PHE A 293 15.04 7.95 25.73
N GLU A 294 14.17 8.12 24.72
CA GLU A 294 14.01 7.19 23.60
C GLU A 294 15.05 7.41 22.50
N LEU A 295 15.74 8.58 22.53
CA LEU A 295 16.80 8.90 21.59
C LEU A 295 18.10 8.15 21.93
N SER A 296 18.69 7.52 20.94
CA SER A 296 20.08 7.05 21.03
C SER A 296 21.06 8.20 20.74
N PHE A 297 22.33 8.01 21.08
CA PHE A 297 23.38 8.94 20.68
C PHE A 297 23.36 9.25 19.17
N GLY A 298 23.15 8.22 18.34
CA GLY A 298 23.04 8.37 16.88
C GLY A 298 21.86 9.25 16.46
N ASP A 299 20.71 9.14 17.14
CA ASP A 299 19.54 9.97 16.88
C ASP A 299 19.82 11.45 17.24
N ILE A 300 20.45 11.70 18.39
CA ILE A 300 20.83 13.06 18.81
C ILE A 300 21.84 13.67 17.83
N ARG A 301 22.86 12.90 17.44
CA ARG A 301 23.85 13.35 16.47
C ARG A 301 23.23 13.71 15.12
N PHE A 302 22.27 12.90 14.66
CA PHE A 302 21.55 13.15 13.40
C PHE A 302 20.68 14.42 13.46
N LEU A 303 20.09 14.70 14.63
CA LEU A 303 19.31 15.93 14.86
C LEU A 303 20.16 17.20 14.91
N LEU A 304 21.47 17.06 14.99
CA LEU A 304 22.43 18.16 15.07
C LEU A 304 23.35 18.11 13.83
N PRO A 305 22.88 18.56 12.66
CA PRO A 305 23.73 18.63 11.47
C PRO A 305 24.93 19.56 11.70
N ASP A 306 25.98 19.38 10.94
CA ASP A 306 27.19 20.21 10.95
C ASP A 306 28.01 20.19 12.28
N LEU A 307 27.96 19.08 13.02
CA LEU A 307 28.89 18.88 14.12
C LEU A 307 30.29 18.61 13.59
N SER A 308 31.29 19.38 14.10
CA SER A 308 32.69 19.02 13.88
C SER A 308 33.02 17.69 14.61
N GLU A 309 34.09 17.00 14.20
CA GLU A 309 34.53 15.77 14.89
C GLU A 309 34.73 16.02 16.42
N LYS A 310 35.31 17.15 16.75
CA LYS A 310 35.54 17.54 18.17
C LYS A 310 34.23 17.72 18.93
N MET A 311 33.21 18.39 18.31
CA MET A 311 31.87 18.51 18.91
C MET A 311 31.18 17.16 19.06
N SER A 312 31.32 16.27 18.07
CA SER A 312 30.74 14.92 18.10
C SER A 312 31.37 14.10 19.25
N THR A 313 32.67 14.18 19.46
CA THR A 313 33.36 13.51 20.57
C THR A 313 32.92 14.03 21.93
N TYR A 314 32.73 15.34 22.07
CA TYR A 314 32.20 15.92 23.31
C TYR A 314 30.75 15.48 23.55
N LEU A 315 29.90 15.53 22.53
CA LEU A 315 28.51 15.08 22.62
C LEU A 315 28.43 13.61 23.05
N GLU A 316 29.28 12.74 22.51
CA GLU A 316 29.35 11.32 22.89
C GLU A 316 29.72 11.15 24.36
N SER A 317 30.77 11.86 24.82
CA SER A 317 31.19 11.83 26.20
C SER A 317 30.09 12.32 27.16
N ILE A 318 29.44 13.43 26.82
CA ILE A 318 28.35 14.03 27.61
C ILE A 318 27.18 13.06 27.71
N HIS A 319 26.74 12.52 26.56
CA HIS A 319 25.63 11.55 26.49
C HIS A 319 25.94 10.29 27.32
N ASP A 320 27.15 9.75 27.20
CA ASP A 320 27.55 8.53 27.91
C ASP A 320 27.59 8.76 29.43
N ARG A 321 28.12 9.91 29.88
CA ARG A 321 28.12 10.30 31.32
C ARG A 321 26.69 10.47 31.84
N ALA A 322 25.83 11.21 31.12
CA ALA A 322 24.44 11.44 31.48
C ALA A 322 23.66 10.12 31.58
N TYR A 323 23.81 9.25 30.58
CA TYR A 323 23.19 7.93 30.55
C TYR A 323 23.63 7.03 31.69
N LYS A 324 24.95 6.96 32.00
CA LYS A 324 25.51 6.17 33.10
C LYS A 324 25.02 6.66 34.47
N LYS A 325 25.03 7.99 34.70
CA LYS A 325 24.52 8.60 35.94
C LYS A 325 23.03 8.31 36.15
N ALA A 326 22.20 8.48 35.10
CA ALA A 326 20.78 8.22 35.17
C ALA A 326 20.48 6.72 35.44
N ARG A 327 21.22 5.82 34.78
CA ARG A 327 21.10 4.37 34.98
C ARG A 327 21.50 3.94 36.38
N ALA A 328 22.58 4.50 36.94
CA ALA A 328 23.00 4.27 38.32
C ALA A 328 21.93 4.72 39.33
N ALA A 329 21.24 5.82 39.03
CA ALA A 329 20.10 6.32 39.80
C ALA A 329 18.78 5.59 39.54
N ARG A 330 18.77 4.51 38.70
CA ARG A 330 17.57 3.73 38.29
C ARG A 330 16.45 4.59 37.70
N ARG A 331 16.79 5.64 36.96
CA ARG A 331 15.86 6.52 36.27
C ARG A 331 16.20 6.65 34.78
N LYS A 332 15.29 7.19 34.02
CA LYS A 332 15.52 7.58 32.65
C LYS A 332 16.35 8.87 32.61
N TRP A 333 17.24 9.00 31.63
CA TRP A 333 17.98 10.20 31.39
C TRP A 333 17.13 11.29 30.76
N THR A 334 17.50 12.56 30.95
CA THR A 334 16.74 13.74 30.50
C THR A 334 17.66 14.72 29.77
N TYR A 335 17.06 15.68 29.05
CA TYR A 335 17.82 16.78 28.46
C TYR A 335 18.61 17.57 29.51
N ARG A 336 18.03 17.72 30.70
CA ARG A 336 18.70 18.38 31.81
C ARG A 336 20.00 17.65 32.22
N ASP A 337 20.02 16.33 32.15
CA ASP A 337 21.24 15.56 32.45
C ASP A 337 22.33 15.85 31.41
N LEU A 338 21.99 15.99 30.14
CA LEU A 338 22.95 16.39 29.11
C LEU A 338 23.53 17.79 29.39
N LEU A 339 22.69 18.74 29.81
CA LEU A 339 23.13 20.10 30.12
C LEU A 339 24.05 20.13 31.32
N ILE A 340 23.77 19.38 32.37
CA ILE A 340 24.62 19.29 33.56
C ILE A 340 26.01 18.77 33.18
N GLU A 341 26.10 17.65 32.45
CA GLU A 341 27.39 17.11 32.02
C GLU A 341 28.17 18.08 31.12
N LEU A 342 27.46 18.83 30.29
CA LEU A 342 28.07 19.84 29.42
C LEU A 342 28.59 21.03 30.24
N GLU A 343 27.85 21.48 31.26
CA GLU A 343 28.26 22.55 32.15
C GLU A 343 29.47 22.13 33.01
N ASP A 344 29.48 20.92 33.55
CA ASP A 344 30.64 20.33 34.24
C ASP A 344 31.89 20.35 33.33
N MET A 345 31.75 19.95 32.04
CA MET A 345 32.86 19.99 31.08
C MET A 345 33.30 21.42 30.71
N LEU A 346 32.39 22.38 30.69
CA LEU A 346 32.73 23.79 30.48
C LEU A 346 33.57 24.34 31.67
N GLU A 347 33.18 24.06 32.91
CA GLU A 347 33.93 24.45 34.12
C GLU A 347 35.31 23.79 34.12
N GLU A 348 35.42 22.49 33.83
CA GLU A 348 36.72 21.81 33.70
C GLU A 348 37.60 22.49 32.64
N SER A 349 37.06 22.90 31.49
CA SER A 349 37.80 23.57 30.42
C SER A 349 38.27 24.98 30.76
N GLU A 350 37.57 25.68 31.63
CA GLU A 350 37.98 27.01 32.15
C GLU A 350 39.17 26.89 33.12
N ILE A 351 39.16 25.87 33.97
CA ILE A 351 40.24 25.60 34.94
C ILE A 351 41.55 25.25 34.21
N GLU A 352 41.45 24.48 33.13
CA GLU A 352 42.59 24.03 32.33
C GLU A 352 43.10 25.08 31.32
N ALA A 353 42.48 26.24 31.18
CA ALA A 353 42.75 27.27 30.18
C ALA A 353 42.77 26.70 28.74
N ASN A 354 41.87 25.76 28.43
CA ASN A 354 41.87 24.93 27.24
C ASN A 354 41.08 25.59 26.11
N SER A 355 41.51 25.43 24.85
CA SER A 355 40.84 25.94 23.63
C SER A 355 39.48 25.24 23.33
N SER A 356 38.95 24.48 24.27
CA SER A 356 37.71 23.70 24.12
C SER A 356 36.44 24.48 24.43
N LYS A 357 36.55 25.58 25.18
CA LYS A 357 35.41 26.40 25.67
C LYS A 357 34.47 26.83 24.54
N SER A 358 34.99 27.44 23.48
CA SER A 358 34.19 27.92 22.35
C SER A 358 33.47 26.79 21.62
N THR A 359 34.09 25.61 21.57
CA THR A 359 33.48 24.41 20.95
C THR A 359 32.32 23.88 21.80
N LEU A 360 32.49 23.83 23.12
CA LEU A 360 31.44 23.40 24.06
C LEU A 360 30.26 24.40 24.12
N GLU A 361 30.55 25.70 24.11
CA GLU A 361 29.51 26.75 24.01
C GLU A 361 28.70 26.65 22.72
N ALA A 362 29.38 26.42 21.61
CA ALA A 362 28.71 26.21 20.34
C ALA A 362 27.87 24.92 20.32
N LEU A 363 28.31 23.86 20.98
CA LEU A 363 27.53 22.63 21.17
C LEU A 363 26.31 22.89 22.07
N LYS A 364 26.49 23.62 23.20
CA LYS A 364 25.38 24.03 24.08
C LYS A 364 24.30 24.76 23.31
N TRP A 365 24.66 25.75 22.51
CA TRP A 365 23.73 26.52 21.71
C TRP A 365 22.94 25.64 20.71
N ARG A 366 23.60 24.66 20.06
CA ARG A 366 22.92 23.72 19.13
C ARG A 366 21.93 22.83 19.87
N LEU A 367 22.32 22.28 21.02
CA LEU A 367 21.46 21.46 21.87
C LEU A 367 20.23 22.26 22.34
N GLU A 368 20.46 23.51 22.84
CA GLU A 368 19.36 24.39 23.27
C GLU A 368 18.41 24.70 22.12
N LYS A 369 18.94 25.03 20.94
CA LYS A 369 18.13 25.32 19.75
C LYS A 369 17.25 24.14 19.34
N ARG A 370 17.74 22.90 19.50
CA ARG A 370 17.03 21.70 19.10
C ARG A 370 16.05 21.20 20.16
N PHE A 371 16.47 21.08 21.39
CA PHE A 371 15.71 20.44 22.47
C PHE A 371 14.95 21.41 23.39
N ASN A 372 15.31 22.68 23.39
CA ASN A 372 14.62 23.72 24.14
C ASN A 372 14.39 24.97 23.27
N PRO A 373 13.64 24.83 22.14
CA PRO A 373 13.43 25.95 21.22
C PRO A 373 12.71 27.10 21.92
N LYS A 374 13.14 28.33 21.61
CA LYS A 374 12.50 29.57 22.08
C LYS A 374 11.49 30.07 21.02
N GLY A 375 10.43 30.77 21.47
CA GLY A 375 9.39 31.30 20.62
C GLY A 375 8.36 30.28 20.18
N ASP A 376 7.78 30.44 19.00
CA ASP A 376 6.67 29.64 18.47
C ASP A 376 7.09 28.26 17.90
N ARG A 377 8.36 27.90 18.03
CA ARG A 377 8.84 26.62 17.53
C ARG A 377 8.30 25.46 18.37
N PRO A 378 7.70 24.41 17.79
CA PRO A 378 7.11 23.33 18.55
C PRO A 378 8.16 22.54 19.33
N LYS A 379 7.88 22.23 20.59
CA LYS A 379 8.72 21.39 21.44
C LYS A 379 8.36 19.91 21.23
N ILE A 380 9.03 19.28 20.29
CA ILE A 380 8.78 17.88 19.90
C ILE A 380 9.33 16.89 20.92
N PHE A 381 10.56 17.16 21.40
CA PHE A 381 11.30 16.29 22.32
C PHE A 381 11.14 16.79 23.75
N ILE A 382 10.69 15.92 24.66
CA ILE A 382 10.39 16.25 26.06
C ILE A 382 11.05 15.29 27.03
N ASP A 383 11.28 15.75 28.25
CA ASP A 383 11.84 14.92 29.33
C ASP A 383 10.83 13.94 29.93
N ASP A 384 9.54 14.24 29.78
CA ASP A 384 8.45 13.40 30.24
C ASP A 384 8.16 12.22 29.28
N ALA A 385 7.18 11.40 29.64
CA ALA A 385 6.73 10.32 28.77
C ALA A 385 6.10 10.89 27.48
N GLY A 386 6.60 10.47 26.34
CA GLY A 386 6.06 10.84 25.04
C GLY A 386 4.70 10.19 24.76
N THR A 387 4.19 10.43 23.57
CA THR A 387 2.89 9.88 23.14
C THR A 387 2.89 8.34 23.18
N PRO A 388 1.97 7.71 23.93
CA PRO A 388 1.92 6.26 24.07
C PRO A 388 1.38 5.61 22.79
N LEU A 389 1.75 4.34 22.54
CA LEU A 389 1.31 3.59 21.35
C LEU A 389 -0.22 3.41 21.28
N GLU A 390 -0.88 3.28 22.40
CA GLU A 390 -2.35 3.18 22.49
C GLU A 390 -3.08 4.39 21.91
N LYS A 391 -2.47 5.57 21.98
CA LYS A 391 -3.01 6.78 21.37
C LYS A 391 -2.84 6.73 19.85
N LEU A 392 -1.79 6.05 19.36
CA LEU A 392 -1.48 5.97 17.93
C LEU A 392 -2.25 4.86 17.22
N PHE A 393 -2.53 3.76 17.89
CA PHE A 393 -3.10 2.58 17.30
C PHE A 393 -4.28 2.06 18.12
N ARG A 394 -5.40 1.87 17.46
CA ARG A 394 -6.57 1.11 17.94
C ARG A 394 -7.24 0.45 16.74
N PRO A 395 -7.88 -0.70 16.92
CA PRO A 395 -8.71 -1.28 15.85
C PRO A 395 -9.76 -0.29 15.36
N GLY A 396 -9.76 -0.01 14.06
CA GLY A 396 -10.65 0.99 13.45
C GLY A 396 -10.22 2.44 13.66
N GLN A 397 -8.94 2.67 13.98
CA GLN A 397 -8.36 4.01 14.07
C GLN A 397 -7.32 4.23 12.98
N CYS A 398 -7.46 5.35 12.27
CA CYS A 398 -6.42 5.91 11.41
C CYS A 398 -5.80 7.13 12.09
N THR A 399 -4.52 7.06 12.41
CA THR A 399 -3.76 8.17 12.97
C THR A 399 -2.91 8.80 11.87
N VAL A 400 -3.11 10.08 11.62
CA VAL A 400 -2.31 10.87 10.67
C VAL A 400 -1.31 11.69 11.46
N LEU A 401 -0.02 11.37 11.35
CA LEU A 401 1.05 12.18 11.89
C LEU A 401 1.43 13.24 10.84
N LYS A 402 0.96 14.45 11.07
CA LYS A 402 1.15 15.59 10.18
C LYS A 402 2.53 16.18 10.39
N LEU A 403 3.41 16.04 9.40
CA LEU A 403 4.82 16.40 9.48
C LEU A 403 5.18 17.66 8.66
N ASP A 404 4.18 18.33 8.06
CA ASP A 404 4.40 19.59 7.37
C ASP A 404 4.91 20.67 8.34
N GLY A 405 5.92 21.41 7.92
CA GLY A 405 6.57 22.42 8.76
C GLY A 405 7.59 21.86 9.77
N VAL A 406 7.80 20.54 9.84
CA VAL A 406 8.84 19.90 10.64
C VAL A 406 10.10 19.70 9.80
N GLU A 407 11.29 19.90 10.38
CA GLU A 407 12.57 19.68 9.68
C GLU A 407 12.76 18.21 9.31
N GLU A 408 13.44 17.95 8.19
CA GLU A 408 13.57 16.59 7.64
C GLU A 408 14.25 15.61 8.59
N GLU A 409 15.26 16.07 9.33
CA GLU A 409 15.97 15.29 10.35
C GLU A 409 15.03 14.88 11.49
N GLU A 410 14.17 15.80 11.93
CA GLU A 410 13.17 15.52 12.96
C GLU A 410 12.12 14.53 12.46
N GLN A 411 11.66 14.68 11.20
CA GLN A 411 10.74 13.73 10.56
C GLN A 411 11.34 12.30 10.55
N GLN A 412 12.60 12.17 10.15
CA GLN A 412 13.30 10.88 10.08
C GLN A 412 13.48 10.25 11.48
N VAL A 413 13.87 11.04 12.47
CA VAL A 413 14.06 10.54 13.85
C VAL A 413 12.72 10.11 14.46
N MET A 414 11.66 10.90 14.30
CA MET A 414 10.32 10.52 14.77
C MET A 414 9.84 9.22 14.11
N ALA A 415 9.99 9.10 12.78
CA ALA A 415 9.63 7.90 12.06
C ALA A 415 10.43 6.68 12.55
N ALA A 416 11.74 6.84 12.75
CA ALA A 416 12.59 5.77 13.26
C ALA A 416 12.19 5.29 14.66
N ILE A 417 11.89 6.21 15.57
CA ILE A 417 11.44 5.89 16.94
C ILE A 417 10.09 5.19 16.91
N LEU A 418 9.12 5.72 16.15
CA LEU A 418 7.80 5.12 16.03
C LEU A 418 7.86 3.71 15.46
N LEU A 419 8.60 3.51 14.37
CA LEU A 419 8.76 2.20 13.75
C LEU A 419 9.45 1.20 14.69
N LYS A 420 10.48 1.63 15.44
CA LYS A 420 11.12 0.81 16.48
C LYS A 420 10.13 0.41 17.57
N LYS A 421 9.34 1.36 18.08
CA LYS A 421 8.34 1.11 19.14
C LYS A 421 7.26 0.13 18.68
N VAL A 422 6.71 0.36 17.49
CA VAL A 422 5.68 -0.50 16.89
C VAL A 422 6.21 -1.91 16.68
N TYR A 423 7.38 -2.03 16.06
CA TYR A 423 8.00 -3.33 15.80
C TYR A 423 8.28 -4.09 17.11
N ALA A 424 8.92 -3.45 18.09
CA ALA A 424 9.23 -4.06 19.38
C ALA A 424 7.98 -4.44 20.19
N ALA A 425 6.92 -3.62 20.15
CA ALA A 425 5.66 -3.93 20.82
C ALA A 425 4.98 -5.15 20.18
N ARG A 426 4.90 -5.20 18.86
CA ARG A 426 4.33 -6.34 18.14
C ARG A 426 5.15 -7.62 18.32
N GLU A 427 6.48 -7.52 18.24
CA GLU A 427 7.38 -8.64 18.47
C GLU A 427 7.16 -9.26 19.86
N ARG A 428 7.18 -8.45 20.93
CA ARG A 428 6.93 -8.91 22.31
C ARG A 428 5.56 -9.54 22.46
N THR A 429 4.51 -8.89 21.91
CA THR A 429 3.15 -9.42 21.99
C THR A 429 3.01 -10.76 21.30
N VAL A 430 3.57 -10.92 20.10
CA VAL A 430 3.49 -12.18 19.33
C VAL A 430 4.31 -13.30 19.97
N ARG A 431 5.45 -12.96 20.60
CA ARG A 431 6.28 -13.91 21.35
C ARG A 431 5.72 -14.30 22.73
N GLY A 432 4.74 -13.53 23.23
CA GLY A 432 4.20 -13.73 24.58
C GLY A 432 5.08 -13.17 25.70
N ASP A 433 5.97 -12.24 25.37
CA ASP A 433 6.92 -11.62 26.31
C ASP A 433 6.31 -10.42 27.07
N THR A 434 5.02 -10.17 26.94
CA THR A 434 4.31 -9.06 27.58
C THR A 434 2.90 -9.47 27.98
N GLU A 435 2.42 -8.93 29.11
CA GLU A 435 1.05 -9.13 29.55
C GLU A 435 0.06 -8.41 28.63
N PRO A 436 -1.11 -9.00 28.36
CA PRO A 436 -2.18 -8.33 27.62
C PRO A 436 -2.56 -6.99 28.30
N GLY A 437 -2.69 -5.93 27.49
CA GLY A 437 -3.04 -4.58 27.99
C GLY A 437 -1.89 -3.81 28.63
N ALA A 438 -0.64 -4.31 28.58
CA ALA A 438 0.51 -3.53 29.01
C ALA A 438 0.81 -2.36 28.04
N ASP A 439 1.28 -1.22 28.54
CA ASP A 439 1.59 0.01 27.77
C ASP A 439 2.50 -0.21 26.56
N ASN A 440 3.26 -1.30 26.57
CA ASN A 440 4.21 -1.68 25.51
C ASN A 440 3.74 -2.88 24.67
N ALA A 441 2.46 -3.28 24.78
CA ALA A 441 1.82 -4.31 23.98
C ALA A 441 1.01 -3.70 22.83
N LEU A 442 0.94 -4.41 21.70
CA LEU A 442 0.01 -4.17 20.61
C LEU A 442 -0.61 -5.50 20.20
N GLU A 443 -1.85 -5.76 20.62
CA GLU A 443 -2.52 -7.07 20.48
C GLU A 443 -2.98 -7.37 19.05
N TYR A 444 -3.01 -6.39 18.18
CA TYR A 444 -3.54 -6.49 16.81
C TYR A 444 -2.48 -6.08 15.78
N PRO A 445 -2.59 -6.57 14.54
CA PRO A 445 -1.75 -6.13 13.45
C PRO A 445 -1.92 -4.64 13.17
N VAL A 446 -0.85 -4.00 12.69
CA VAL A 446 -0.84 -2.58 12.36
C VAL A 446 -0.34 -2.36 10.94
N PHE A 447 -0.81 -1.28 10.33
CA PHE A 447 -0.37 -0.85 9.01
C PHE A 447 0.19 0.57 9.08
N VAL A 448 1.43 0.75 8.63
CA VAL A 448 2.09 2.06 8.59
C VAL A 448 2.24 2.51 7.14
N LEU A 449 1.60 3.61 6.79
CA LEU A 449 1.69 4.21 5.47
C LEU A 449 2.71 5.36 5.51
N VAL A 450 3.72 5.29 4.66
CA VAL A 450 4.81 6.26 4.59
C VAL A 450 4.70 7.05 3.29
N GLU A 451 4.18 8.27 3.37
CA GLU A 451 4.09 9.19 2.23
C GLU A 451 5.46 9.80 1.94
N GLU A 452 5.76 10.01 0.67
CA GLU A 452 7.08 10.46 0.18
C GLU A 452 8.26 9.65 0.78
N ALA A 453 8.12 8.32 0.72
CA ALA A 453 9.03 7.35 1.35
C ALA A 453 10.53 7.59 1.07
N HIS A 454 10.86 8.25 -0.05
CA HIS A 454 12.23 8.60 -0.39
C HIS A 454 12.87 9.62 0.59
N ARG A 455 12.07 10.35 1.39
CA ARG A 455 12.57 11.21 2.48
C ARG A 455 13.02 10.39 3.69
N PHE A 456 12.34 9.27 3.94
CA PHE A 456 12.60 8.40 5.10
C PHE A 456 13.61 7.29 4.78
N ALA A 457 13.78 6.95 3.52
CA ALA A 457 14.75 5.99 3.05
C ALA A 457 15.38 6.45 1.73
N PRO A 458 16.23 7.50 1.76
CA PRO A 458 16.88 8.01 0.56
C PRO A 458 17.86 7.00 -0.02
N ALA A 459 17.99 6.99 -1.36
CA ALA A 459 18.97 6.17 -2.08
C ALA A 459 20.40 6.57 -1.72
N GLY A 460 21.30 5.60 -1.71
CA GLY A 460 22.71 5.78 -1.32
C GLY A 460 22.93 5.62 0.18
N ASP A 461 24.18 5.66 0.59
CA ASP A 461 24.57 5.54 2.00
C ASP A 461 24.52 6.94 2.67
N SER A 462 23.32 7.47 2.79
CA SER A 462 23.07 8.80 3.34
C SER A 462 23.14 8.88 4.86
N GLY A 463 23.40 7.77 5.56
CA GLY A 463 23.37 7.70 7.03
C GLY A 463 21.97 7.86 7.63
N SER A 464 20.89 7.78 6.82
CA SER A 464 19.51 7.94 7.28
C SER A 464 19.14 6.94 8.37
N ILE A 465 18.70 7.46 9.50
CA ILE A 465 18.31 6.67 10.68
C ILE A 465 17.02 5.89 10.41
N SER A 466 16.07 6.51 9.76
CA SER A 466 14.79 5.86 9.42
C SER A 466 14.95 4.76 8.36
N ALA A 467 15.89 4.90 7.42
CA ALA A 467 16.15 3.86 6.41
C ALA A 467 16.57 2.51 7.04
N LYS A 468 17.40 2.57 8.08
CA LYS A 468 17.87 1.35 8.77
C LYS A 468 16.71 0.58 9.42
N ILE A 469 15.84 1.27 10.13
CA ILE A 469 14.70 0.62 10.78
C ILE A 469 13.63 0.19 9.76
N LEU A 470 13.40 0.97 8.70
CA LEU A 470 12.51 0.58 7.62
C LEU A 470 12.95 -0.73 6.96
N ARG A 471 14.25 -0.89 6.65
CA ARG A 471 14.78 -2.17 6.13
C ARG A 471 14.48 -3.34 7.08
N THR A 472 14.68 -3.15 8.39
CA THR A 472 14.37 -4.19 9.40
C THR A 472 12.88 -4.53 9.43
N VAL A 473 12.02 -3.52 9.48
CA VAL A 473 10.57 -3.72 9.55
C VAL A 473 10.04 -4.37 8.26
N LEU A 474 10.55 -3.97 7.10
CA LEU A 474 10.15 -4.58 5.82
C LEU A 474 10.67 -6.03 5.69
N ALA A 475 11.84 -6.35 6.22
CA ALA A 475 12.37 -7.72 6.17
C ALA A 475 11.69 -8.68 7.16
N GLU A 476 11.28 -8.20 8.33
CA GLU A 476 10.86 -9.06 9.45
C GLU A 476 9.46 -8.76 9.98
N GLY A 477 8.91 -7.57 9.74
CA GLY A 477 7.64 -7.10 10.30
C GLY A 477 6.45 -8.00 9.96
N ARG A 478 6.49 -8.66 8.80
CA ARG A 478 5.49 -9.66 8.39
C ARG A 478 5.23 -10.70 9.47
N LYS A 479 6.27 -11.21 10.13
CA LYS A 479 6.17 -12.25 11.17
C LYS A 479 5.39 -11.78 12.39
N PHE A 480 5.38 -10.47 12.62
CA PHE A 480 4.77 -9.85 13.80
C PHE A 480 3.49 -9.07 13.47
N GLY A 481 3.04 -9.10 12.20
CA GLY A 481 1.84 -8.39 11.76
C GLY A 481 2.04 -6.87 11.69
N VAL A 482 3.23 -6.42 11.30
CA VAL A 482 3.52 -5.03 10.96
C VAL A 482 3.60 -4.91 9.45
N GLY A 483 2.57 -4.32 8.84
CA GLY A 483 2.54 -3.99 7.42
C GLY A 483 3.04 -2.58 7.16
N VAL A 484 3.74 -2.36 6.04
CA VAL A 484 4.21 -1.04 5.62
C VAL A 484 3.78 -0.80 4.17
N GLY A 485 3.19 0.37 3.93
CA GLY A 485 2.93 0.90 2.59
C GLY A 485 3.86 2.07 2.31
N LEU A 486 4.62 1.99 1.23
CA LEU A 486 5.51 3.05 0.77
C LEU A 486 4.87 3.79 -0.39
N ILE A 487 4.84 5.11 -0.32
CA ILE A 487 4.31 5.94 -1.39
C ILE A 487 5.39 6.91 -1.83
N THR A 488 5.70 6.95 -3.12
CA THR A 488 6.68 7.89 -3.65
C THR A 488 6.44 8.22 -5.11
N GLN A 489 6.74 9.48 -5.47
CA GLN A 489 6.84 9.93 -6.86
C GLN A 489 8.26 9.82 -7.43
N ARG A 490 9.25 9.48 -6.60
CA ARG A 490 10.68 9.44 -6.96
C ARG A 490 11.31 8.08 -6.62
N PRO A 491 10.90 6.99 -7.28
CA PRO A 491 11.40 5.66 -6.96
C PRO A 491 12.92 5.53 -7.10
N GLY A 492 13.54 6.26 -8.04
CA GLY A 492 14.99 6.30 -8.18
C GLY A 492 15.75 6.99 -7.04
N LYS A 493 15.04 7.76 -6.19
CA LYS A 493 15.60 8.37 -4.97
C LYS A 493 15.29 7.56 -3.70
N LEU A 494 14.53 6.47 -3.81
CA LEU A 494 14.24 5.56 -2.72
C LEU A 494 15.30 4.46 -2.65
N ASP A 495 15.69 4.07 -1.45
CA ASP A 495 16.62 2.97 -1.21
C ASP A 495 16.12 1.68 -1.88
N GLN A 496 16.98 1.06 -2.70
CA GLN A 496 16.61 -0.12 -3.48
C GLN A 496 16.34 -1.35 -2.60
N ASN A 497 17.03 -1.48 -1.46
CA ASN A 497 16.80 -2.56 -0.52
C ASN A 497 15.45 -2.41 0.19
N VAL A 498 15.00 -1.16 0.40
CA VAL A 498 13.67 -0.86 0.94
C VAL A 498 12.58 -1.17 -0.10
N LEU A 499 12.78 -0.72 -1.35
CA LEU A 499 11.80 -0.94 -2.42
C LEU A 499 11.66 -2.42 -2.80
N SER A 500 12.76 -3.17 -2.81
CA SER A 500 12.75 -4.59 -3.19
C SER A 500 12.01 -5.51 -2.22
N GLN A 501 11.64 -5.02 -1.03
CA GLN A 501 10.86 -5.78 -0.04
C GLN A 501 9.34 -5.61 -0.23
N CYS A 502 8.91 -4.77 -1.13
CA CYS A 502 7.53 -4.59 -1.55
C CYS A 502 7.29 -5.29 -2.89
#